data_583706d0b95a7d319623e3d3d50d8ab2
#
_entry.id   583706d0b95a7d319623e3d3d50d8ab2
#
_cell.length_a   1.000
_cell.length_b   1.000
_cell.length_c   1.000
_cell.angle_alpha   90.00
_cell.angle_beta   90.00
_cell.angle_gamma   90.00
#
_symmetry.space_group_name_H-M   'P 1'
#
loop_
_entity.id
_entity.type
_entity.pdbx_description
1 polymer ?
#
loop_
_entity_poly.entity_id
_entity_poly.type
_entity_poly.pdbx_seq_one_letter_code
_entity_poly.pdbx_strand_id
1 'polypeptide(L)'
;MIKKINYNHSLIFFISCIFLSSFDYLRSNSFILICFFLILILGVSHGALDNIKGRKLIKILKIKNISYFYLVYILIGLGIILLWILFPQSLLLLFLIIASYHFGKEDSEFISKNQKQSFLLKTFKGSIIIVSPLLFNQNKTLEIFNSINFDLSNTLLVKTEFLVILLLLSFISNLILSFNKNYDEKSVLLMDFFSIITLNIFLNPLLAFTIYFCFLHSFRHSIKLIFELNKNFKKGIFLFIKKALPLTFITGIIFIVALNFLNHEFKLNESVNMVIFIGLAS
;
A
#
# COMPACT_ATOMS: atom_id res chain seq x y z
N MET A 1 -13.31 -19.05 9.19
CA MET A 1 -13.62 -17.71 9.69
C MET A 1 -12.94 -16.61 8.85
N ILE A 2 -11.62 -16.56 8.72
CA ILE A 2 -10.88 -15.51 7.97
C ILE A 2 -11.33 -15.40 6.50
N LYS A 3 -11.55 -16.52 5.78
CA LYS A 3 -12.01 -16.48 4.38
C LYS A 3 -13.38 -15.80 4.24
N LYS A 4 -14.33 -16.08 5.13
CA LYS A 4 -15.65 -15.42 5.15
C LYS A 4 -15.55 -13.93 5.49
N ILE A 5 -14.65 -13.55 6.40
CA ILE A 5 -14.38 -12.14 6.72
C ILE A 5 -13.87 -11.43 5.47
N ASN A 6 -12.89 -12.00 4.75
CA ASN A 6 -12.32 -11.40 3.56
C ASN A 6 -13.37 -11.27 2.43
N TYR A 7 -14.24 -12.28 2.24
CA TYR A 7 -15.32 -12.20 1.25
C TYR A 7 -16.30 -11.06 1.56
N ASN A 8 -16.83 -11.03 2.78
CA ASN A 8 -17.75 -9.97 3.18
C ASN A 8 -17.10 -8.59 3.11
N HIS A 9 -15.82 -8.49 3.49
CA HIS A 9 -15.06 -7.26 3.41
C HIS A 9 -14.89 -6.77 1.96
N SER A 10 -14.48 -7.66 1.02
CA SER A 10 -14.39 -7.31 -0.40
C SER A 10 -15.73 -6.86 -0.97
N LEU A 11 -16.81 -7.55 -0.60
CA LEU A 11 -18.15 -7.20 -1.07
C LEU A 11 -18.57 -5.80 -0.57
N ILE A 12 -18.41 -5.54 0.72
CA ILE A 12 -18.73 -4.22 1.30
C ILE A 12 -17.84 -3.15 0.68
N PHE A 13 -16.53 -3.41 0.53
CA PHE A 13 -15.59 -2.48 -0.07
C PHE A 13 -15.98 -2.17 -1.53
N PHE A 14 -16.31 -3.17 -2.34
CA PHE A 14 -16.73 -2.99 -3.73
C PHE A 14 -18.01 -2.14 -3.84
N ILE A 15 -19.03 -2.45 -3.02
CA ILE A 15 -20.26 -1.66 -2.97
C ILE A 15 -19.95 -0.21 -2.53
N SER A 16 -19.08 -0.02 -1.54
CA SER A 16 -18.64 1.32 -1.10
C SER A 16 -17.91 2.08 -2.21
N CYS A 17 -17.08 1.41 -3.01
CA CYS A 17 -16.40 2.04 -4.16
C CYS A 17 -17.41 2.51 -5.23
N ILE A 18 -18.42 1.70 -5.54
CA ILE A 18 -19.51 2.08 -6.45
C ILE A 18 -20.29 3.27 -5.90
N PHE A 19 -20.62 3.27 -4.59
CA PHE A 19 -21.30 4.39 -3.96
C PHE A 19 -20.46 5.67 -4.01
N LEU A 20 -19.15 5.60 -3.70
CA LEU A 20 -18.26 6.75 -3.77
C LEU A 20 -18.08 7.28 -5.20
N SER A 21 -18.17 6.41 -6.21
CA SER A 21 -18.08 6.82 -7.62
C SER A 21 -19.22 7.71 -8.11
N SER A 22 -20.35 7.77 -7.38
CA SER A 22 -21.47 8.65 -7.70
C SER A 22 -21.27 10.12 -7.29
N PHE A 23 -20.14 10.44 -6.61
CA PHE A 23 -19.84 11.79 -6.15
C PHE A 23 -18.74 12.44 -6.99
N ASP A 24 -19.10 13.19 -8.03
CA ASP A 24 -18.15 13.90 -8.91
C ASP A 24 -17.19 14.83 -8.14
N TYR A 25 -17.63 15.37 -7.01
CA TYR A 25 -16.82 16.19 -6.13
C TYR A 25 -15.54 15.50 -5.68
N LEU A 26 -15.55 14.18 -5.46
CA LEU A 26 -14.39 13.40 -5.05
C LEU A 26 -13.33 13.24 -6.18
N ARG A 27 -13.73 13.45 -7.43
CA ARG A 27 -12.83 13.47 -8.58
C ARG A 27 -12.03 14.78 -8.67
N SER A 28 -12.69 15.90 -8.36
CA SER A 28 -12.09 17.24 -8.53
C SER A 28 -11.16 17.62 -7.38
N ASN A 29 -11.44 17.18 -6.16
CA ASN A 29 -10.72 17.59 -4.95
C ASN A 29 -9.78 16.50 -4.44
N SER A 30 -8.63 16.90 -3.94
CA SER A 30 -7.60 15.96 -3.47
C SER A 30 -7.78 15.48 -2.03
N PHE A 31 -8.53 16.21 -1.18
CA PHE A 31 -8.70 15.89 0.25
C PHE A 31 -7.39 15.56 0.98
N ILE A 32 -6.32 16.28 0.63
CA ILE A 32 -4.95 15.90 0.94
C ILE A 32 -4.70 15.68 2.44
N LEU A 33 -5.26 16.53 3.30
CA LEU A 33 -5.13 16.37 4.75
C LEU A 33 -5.87 15.14 5.27
N ILE A 34 -7.05 14.85 4.71
CA ILE A 34 -7.81 13.65 5.06
C ILE A 34 -7.01 12.40 4.67
N CYS A 35 -6.43 12.39 3.46
CA CYS A 35 -5.56 11.32 3.01
C CYS A 35 -4.36 11.15 3.94
N PHE A 36 -3.70 12.24 4.31
CA PHE A 36 -2.58 12.22 5.24
C PHE A 36 -2.93 11.58 6.59
N PHE A 37 -4.00 12.03 7.24
CA PHE A 37 -4.40 11.48 8.53
C PHE A 37 -4.89 10.03 8.44
N LEU A 38 -5.59 9.64 7.38
CA LEU A 38 -5.99 8.25 7.18
C LEU A 38 -4.78 7.33 7.01
N ILE A 39 -3.80 7.71 6.19
CA ILE A 39 -2.58 6.94 5.99
C ILE A 39 -1.79 6.85 7.30
N LEU A 40 -1.67 7.95 8.05
CA LEU A 40 -0.97 7.99 9.32
C LEU A 40 -1.62 7.07 10.37
N ILE A 41 -2.94 7.09 10.49
CA ILE A 41 -3.65 6.33 11.54
C ILE A 41 -3.82 4.87 11.15
N LEU A 42 -4.29 4.60 9.93
CA LEU A 42 -4.64 3.25 9.48
C LEU A 42 -3.50 2.58 8.69
N GLY A 43 -2.82 3.35 7.85
CA GLY A 43 -1.75 2.85 7.01
C GLY A 43 -0.50 2.46 7.80
N VAL A 44 -0.01 3.36 8.65
CA VAL A 44 1.23 3.14 9.44
C VAL A 44 1.06 2.06 10.51
N SER A 45 -0.17 1.88 11.04
CA SER A 45 -0.42 0.94 12.12
C SER A 45 -0.07 -0.52 11.79
N HIS A 46 -0.13 -0.93 10.51
CA HIS A 46 0.22 -2.30 10.14
C HIS A 46 1.74 -2.57 10.16
N GLY A 47 2.58 -1.56 9.92
CA GLY A 47 4.05 -1.63 10.08
C GLY A 47 4.52 -1.63 11.53
N ALA A 48 3.68 -1.17 12.46
CA ALA A 48 4.04 -1.05 13.87
C ALA A 48 4.39 -2.39 14.58
N LEU A 49 4.13 -3.54 13.96
CA LEU A 49 4.50 -4.86 14.48
C LEU A 49 5.80 -5.44 13.90
N ASP A 50 6.57 -4.67 13.16
CA ASP A 50 7.83 -5.15 12.56
C ASP A 50 8.87 -5.56 13.59
N ASN A 51 8.82 -4.99 14.79
CA ASN A 51 9.65 -5.45 15.91
C ASN A 51 9.39 -6.93 16.27
N ILE A 52 8.15 -7.43 16.12
CA ILE A 52 7.80 -8.84 16.38
C ILE A 52 8.36 -9.72 15.27
N LYS A 53 8.25 -9.28 14.01
CA LYS A 53 8.84 -9.96 12.85
C LYS A 53 10.37 -9.98 12.97
N GLY A 54 10.99 -8.86 13.37
CA GLY A 54 12.42 -8.73 13.65
C GLY A 54 12.90 -9.70 14.75
N ARG A 55 12.17 -9.84 15.86
CA ARG A 55 12.48 -10.83 16.90
C ARG A 55 12.43 -12.28 16.38
N LYS A 56 11.47 -12.60 15.49
CA LYS A 56 11.41 -13.92 14.83
C LYS A 56 12.62 -14.13 13.92
N LEU A 57 12.96 -13.12 13.12
CA LEU A 57 14.10 -13.16 12.21
C LEU A 57 15.42 -13.39 12.94
N ILE A 58 15.69 -12.63 14.01
CA ILE A 58 16.89 -12.77 14.85
C ILE A 58 17.00 -14.17 15.44
N LYS A 59 15.89 -14.74 15.91
CA LYS A 59 15.87 -16.12 16.41
C LYS A 59 16.25 -17.13 15.32
N ILE A 60 15.76 -16.95 14.08
CA ILE A 60 16.10 -17.80 12.95
C ILE A 60 17.60 -17.69 12.62
N LEU A 61 18.14 -16.47 12.62
CA LEU A 61 19.55 -16.16 12.37
C LEU A 61 20.48 -16.49 13.55
N LYS A 62 19.92 -16.97 14.68
CA LYS A 62 20.68 -17.29 15.92
C LYS A 62 21.47 -16.10 16.49
N ILE A 63 21.03 -14.87 16.23
CA ILE A 63 21.64 -13.64 16.76
C ILE A 63 21.12 -13.41 18.17
N LYS A 64 22.01 -13.19 19.14
CA LYS A 64 21.63 -13.06 20.57
C LYS A 64 20.99 -11.71 20.91
N ASN A 65 21.40 -10.63 20.25
CA ASN A 65 21.00 -9.27 20.64
C ASN A 65 20.08 -8.63 19.59
N ILE A 66 18.89 -8.18 20.02
CA ILE A 66 17.90 -7.49 19.20
C ILE A 66 18.41 -6.13 18.67
N SER A 67 19.39 -5.51 19.32
CA SER A 67 19.94 -4.22 18.91
C SER A 67 20.57 -4.28 17.50
N TYR A 68 21.11 -5.43 17.10
CA TYR A 68 21.60 -5.61 15.71
C TYR A 68 20.50 -5.49 14.67
N PHE A 69 19.28 -5.97 14.98
CA PHE A 69 18.15 -5.78 14.07
C PHE A 69 17.83 -4.31 13.90
N TYR A 70 17.73 -3.55 14.98
CA TYR A 70 17.43 -2.12 14.90
C TYR A 70 18.55 -1.33 14.21
N LEU A 71 19.80 -1.66 14.49
CA LEU A 71 20.93 -1.02 13.82
C LEU A 71 20.90 -1.25 12.31
N VAL A 72 20.74 -2.49 11.88
CA VAL A 72 20.65 -2.82 10.44
C VAL A 72 19.41 -2.18 9.81
N TYR A 73 18.27 -2.18 10.50
CA TYR A 73 17.04 -1.56 10.04
C TYR A 73 17.23 -0.05 9.79
N ILE A 74 17.86 0.66 10.74
CA ILE A 74 18.17 2.09 10.61
C ILE A 74 19.18 2.33 9.49
N LEU A 75 20.24 1.52 9.39
CA LEU A 75 21.23 1.66 8.33
C LEU A 75 20.63 1.45 6.93
N ILE A 76 19.72 0.48 6.77
CA ILE A 76 18.99 0.28 5.51
C ILE A 76 18.13 1.52 5.20
N GLY A 77 17.38 2.03 6.18
CA GLY A 77 16.55 3.22 5.99
C GLY A 77 17.38 4.44 5.57
N LEU A 78 18.49 4.71 6.26
CA LEU A 78 19.42 5.79 5.89
C LEU A 78 20.03 5.58 4.50
N GLY A 79 20.39 4.33 4.16
CA GLY A 79 20.89 3.97 2.84
C GLY A 79 19.87 4.23 1.73
N ILE A 80 18.60 3.90 1.96
CA ILE A 80 17.51 4.20 1.03
C ILE A 80 17.35 5.71 0.85
N ILE A 81 17.35 6.50 1.92
CA ILE A 81 17.27 7.97 1.86
C ILE A 81 18.45 8.54 1.05
N LEU A 82 19.67 8.05 1.28
CA LEU A 82 20.84 8.47 0.50
C LEU A 82 20.69 8.14 -0.99
N LEU A 83 20.20 6.93 -1.30
CA LEU A 83 19.94 6.53 -2.68
C LEU A 83 18.83 7.37 -3.35
N TRP A 84 17.82 7.82 -2.59
CA TRP A 84 16.80 8.76 -3.10
C TRP A 84 17.42 10.09 -3.51
N ILE A 85 18.39 10.59 -2.74
CA ILE A 85 19.08 11.84 -3.06
C ILE A 85 19.98 11.69 -4.29
N LEU A 86 20.69 10.57 -4.42
CA LEU A 86 21.67 10.35 -5.48
C LEU A 86 21.05 9.88 -6.80
N PHE A 87 20.03 9.01 -6.74
CA PHE A 87 19.45 8.33 -7.90
C PHE A 87 17.90 8.27 -7.83
N PRO A 88 17.21 9.44 -7.74
CA PRO A 88 15.78 9.49 -7.46
C PRO A 88 14.94 8.69 -8.47
N GLN A 89 15.15 8.89 -9.78
CA GLN A 89 14.34 8.24 -10.82
C GLN A 89 14.51 6.72 -10.84
N SER A 90 15.75 6.23 -10.76
CA SER A 90 16.03 4.79 -10.77
C SER A 90 15.46 4.12 -9.53
N LEU A 91 15.57 4.78 -8.37
CA LEU A 91 15.05 4.24 -7.13
C LEU A 91 13.51 4.25 -7.11
N LEU A 92 12.86 5.27 -7.69
CA LEU A 92 11.42 5.27 -7.86
C LEU A 92 10.94 4.07 -8.69
N LEU A 93 11.55 3.81 -9.84
CA LEU A 93 11.17 2.66 -10.68
C LEU A 93 11.34 1.33 -9.92
N LEU A 94 12.44 1.17 -9.20
CA LEU A 94 12.67 0.00 -8.34
C LEU A 94 11.60 -0.10 -7.25
N PHE A 95 11.30 1.02 -6.57
CA PHE A 95 10.25 1.09 -5.56
C PHE A 95 8.90 0.68 -6.12
N LEU A 96 8.50 1.17 -7.30
CA LEU A 96 7.22 0.82 -7.92
C LEU A 96 7.12 -0.68 -8.23
N ILE A 97 8.23 -1.32 -8.66
CA ILE A 97 8.28 -2.77 -8.89
C ILE A 97 8.15 -3.54 -7.55
N ILE A 98 8.88 -3.13 -6.52
CA ILE A 98 8.82 -3.75 -5.19
C ILE A 98 7.43 -3.56 -4.58
N ALA A 99 6.87 -2.38 -4.68
CA ALA A 99 5.51 -2.07 -4.21
C ALA A 99 4.47 -2.93 -4.94
N SER A 100 4.56 -3.06 -6.27
CA SER A 100 3.69 -3.96 -7.03
C SER A 100 3.76 -5.40 -6.52
N TYR A 101 4.97 -5.91 -6.29
CA TYR A 101 5.12 -7.25 -5.71
C TYR A 101 4.53 -7.35 -4.31
N HIS A 102 4.79 -6.36 -3.45
CA HIS A 102 4.31 -6.32 -2.08
C HIS A 102 2.78 -6.35 -2.01
N PHE A 103 2.12 -5.43 -2.70
CA PHE A 103 0.66 -5.39 -2.77
C PHE A 103 0.06 -6.66 -3.38
N GLY A 104 0.62 -7.13 -4.48
CA GLY A 104 0.13 -8.34 -5.12
C GLY A 104 0.30 -9.59 -4.26
N LYS A 105 1.37 -9.69 -3.47
CA LYS A 105 1.62 -10.77 -2.53
C LYS A 105 0.66 -10.71 -1.35
N GLU A 106 0.60 -9.58 -0.64
CA GLU A 106 -0.20 -9.45 0.58
C GLU A 106 -1.71 -9.57 0.28
N ASP A 107 -2.19 -8.93 -0.79
CA ASP A 107 -3.60 -8.98 -1.19
C ASP A 107 -4.05 -10.32 -1.78
N SER A 108 -3.14 -11.26 -2.02
CA SER A 108 -3.48 -12.63 -2.47
C SER A 108 -3.10 -13.71 -1.46
N GLU A 109 -2.47 -13.39 -0.35
CA GLU A 109 -1.93 -14.38 0.59
C GLU A 109 -3.00 -15.27 1.22
N PHE A 110 -4.21 -14.76 1.43
CA PHE A 110 -5.34 -15.53 1.97
C PHE A 110 -5.83 -16.64 1.04
N ILE A 111 -5.51 -16.54 -0.27
CA ILE A 111 -5.90 -17.54 -1.28
C ILE A 111 -4.79 -18.57 -1.47
N SER A 112 -3.53 -18.19 -1.26
CA SER A 112 -2.38 -18.93 -1.77
C SER A 112 -1.48 -19.55 -0.71
N LYS A 113 -1.95 -19.77 0.51
CA LYS A 113 -1.11 -20.28 1.62
C LYS A 113 -0.24 -21.51 1.28
N ASN A 114 -0.63 -22.33 0.30
CA ASN A 114 0.05 -23.59 -0.04
C ASN A 114 0.60 -23.68 -1.48
N GLN A 115 0.53 -22.61 -2.26
CA GLN A 115 1.06 -22.62 -3.63
C GLN A 115 2.27 -21.68 -3.76
N LYS A 116 3.39 -22.22 -4.22
CA LYS A 116 4.54 -21.43 -4.70
C LYS A 116 4.12 -20.67 -5.96
N GLN A 117 3.50 -19.52 -5.79
CA GLN A 117 3.14 -18.65 -6.90
C GLN A 117 4.39 -17.89 -7.35
N SER A 118 4.52 -17.72 -8.67
CA SER A 118 5.68 -17.05 -9.23
C SER A 118 5.73 -15.59 -8.77
N PHE A 119 6.95 -15.07 -8.63
CA PHE A 119 7.20 -13.66 -8.34
C PHE A 119 6.48 -12.76 -9.34
N LEU A 120 6.56 -13.09 -10.64
CA LEU A 120 5.95 -12.32 -11.72
C LEU A 120 4.43 -12.21 -11.61
N LEU A 121 3.72 -13.30 -11.29
CA LEU A 121 2.26 -13.27 -11.11
C LEU A 121 1.83 -12.29 -10.01
N LYS A 122 2.56 -12.27 -8.89
CA LYS A 122 2.27 -11.34 -7.79
C LYS A 122 2.58 -9.91 -8.18
N THR A 123 3.69 -9.67 -8.87
CA THR A 123 4.07 -8.34 -9.35
C THR A 123 3.04 -7.80 -10.34
N PHE A 124 2.63 -8.59 -11.34
CA PHE A 124 1.59 -8.15 -12.26
C PHE A 124 0.24 -7.96 -11.58
N LYS A 125 -0.15 -8.84 -10.65
CA LYS A 125 -1.38 -8.61 -9.87
C LYS A 125 -1.38 -7.27 -9.17
N GLY A 126 -0.29 -6.94 -8.48
CA GLY A 126 -0.21 -5.70 -7.70
C GLY A 126 0.09 -4.45 -8.52
N SER A 127 0.57 -4.58 -9.76
CA SER A 127 0.84 -3.43 -10.62
C SER A 127 -0.39 -2.57 -10.92
N ILE A 128 -1.60 -3.11 -10.76
CA ILE A 128 -2.85 -2.36 -10.93
C ILE A 128 -2.90 -1.08 -10.10
N ILE A 129 -2.29 -1.09 -8.91
CA ILE A 129 -2.31 0.05 -7.98
C ILE A 129 -1.51 1.24 -8.52
N ILE A 130 -0.50 0.95 -9.34
CA ILE A 130 0.35 1.95 -10.00
C ILE A 130 -0.20 2.27 -11.39
N VAL A 131 -0.62 1.26 -12.12
CA VAL A 131 -1.07 1.38 -13.52
C VAL A 131 -2.40 2.12 -13.62
N SER A 132 -3.37 1.82 -12.73
CA SER A 132 -4.71 2.41 -12.86
C SER A 132 -4.72 3.94 -12.66
N PRO A 133 -4.06 4.56 -11.67
CA PRO A 133 -4.01 6.01 -11.60
C PRO A 133 -3.28 6.66 -12.79
N LEU A 134 -2.19 6.05 -13.29
CA LEU A 134 -1.47 6.53 -14.47
C LEU A 134 -2.29 6.41 -15.75
N LEU A 135 -3.18 5.41 -15.84
CA LEU A 135 -4.02 5.21 -17.03
C LEU A 135 -5.27 6.11 -17.02
N PHE A 136 -5.96 6.21 -15.87
CA PHE A 136 -7.27 6.88 -15.79
C PHE A 136 -7.19 8.34 -15.33
N ASN A 137 -6.12 8.74 -14.64
CA ASN A 137 -5.91 10.09 -14.12
C ASN A 137 -4.45 10.54 -14.29
N GLN A 138 -3.89 10.36 -15.51
CA GLN A 138 -2.47 10.54 -15.80
C GLN A 138 -1.93 11.90 -15.32
N ASN A 139 -2.55 13.00 -15.74
CA ASN A 139 -2.07 14.35 -15.45
C ASN A 139 -1.93 14.59 -13.93
N LYS A 140 -2.99 14.28 -13.16
CA LYS A 140 -2.96 14.44 -11.71
C LYS A 140 -1.98 13.50 -11.01
N THR A 141 -1.80 12.30 -11.56
CA THR A 141 -0.83 11.33 -11.02
C THR A 141 0.59 11.81 -11.27
N LEU A 142 0.88 12.34 -12.45
CA LEU A 142 2.19 12.94 -12.76
C LEU A 142 2.44 14.20 -11.92
N GLU A 143 1.43 15.04 -11.66
CA GLU A 143 1.55 16.18 -10.74
C GLU A 143 1.97 15.74 -9.34
N ILE A 144 1.42 14.62 -8.82
CA ILE A 144 1.83 14.07 -7.53
C ILE A 144 3.30 13.61 -7.57
N PHE A 145 3.73 12.90 -8.61
CA PHE A 145 5.14 12.50 -8.74
C PHE A 145 6.08 13.69 -8.90
N ASN A 146 5.69 14.70 -9.70
CA ASN A 146 6.48 15.92 -9.86
C ASN A 146 6.60 16.70 -8.55
N SER A 147 5.55 16.72 -7.71
CA SER A 147 5.59 17.38 -6.40
C SER A 147 6.60 16.76 -5.43
N ILE A 148 7.06 15.54 -5.70
CA ILE A 148 8.12 14.86 -4.94
C ILE A 148 9.43 14.73 -5.73
N ASN A 149 9.62 15.59 -6.72
CA ASN A 149 10.80 15.69 -7.59
C ASN A 149 11.07 14.47 -8.48
N PHE A 150 9.99 13.75 -8.90
CA PHE A 150 10.10 12.65 -9.84
C PHE A 150 9.43 12.98 -11.17
N ASP A 151 10.24 13.18 -12.19
CA ASP A 151 9.76 13.32 -13.56
C ASP A 151 9.69 11.97 -14.28
N LEU A 152 8.46 11.52 -14.54
CA LEU A 152 8.19 10.29 -15.30
C LEU A 152 7.93 10.54 -16.78
N SER A 153 7.96 11.79 -17.26
CA SER A 153 7.55 12.19 -18.62
C SER A 153 8.29 11.43 -19.73
N ASN A 154 9.55 11.06 -19.51
CA ASN A 154 10.39 10.32 -20.45
C ASN A 154 10.39 8.81 -20.23
N THR A 155 9.53 8.27 -19.38
CA THR A 155 9.47 6.84 -19.09
C THR A 155 8.39 6.13 -19.90
N LEU A 156 8.48 4.80 -20.00
CA LEU A 156 7.41 3.98 -20.58
C LEU A 156 6.10 4.07 -19.80
N LEU A 157 6.15 4.45 -18.52
CA LEU A 157 4.98 4.59 -17.64
C LEU A 157 4.03 5.72 -18.03
N VAL A 158 4.39 6.57 -19.00
CA VAL A 158 3.51 7.61 -19.55
C VAL A 158 2.80 7.15 -20.83
N LYS A 159 3.29 6.09 -21.47
CA LYS A 159 2.73 5.58 -22.72
C LYS A 159 1.47 4.76 -22.46
N THR A 160 0.35 5.20 -23.01
CA THR A 160 -0.96 4.56 -22.81
C THR A 160 -0.96 3.09 -23.23
N GLU A 161 -0.31 2.75 -24.37
CA GLU A 161 -0.22 1.38 -24.86
C GLU A 161 0.48 0.46 -23.84
N PHE A 162 1.57 0.94 -23.25
CA PHE A 162 2.30 0.19 -22.23
C PHE A 162 1.47 -0.01 -20.95
N LEU A 163 0.75 1.04 -20.50
CA LEU A 163 -0.13 0.96 -19.36
C LEU A 163 -1.30 -0.02 -19.57
N VAL A 164 -1.89 -0.02 -20.78
CA VAL A 164 -2.96 -0.97 -21.16
C VAL A 164 -2.42 -2.41 -21.11
N ILE A 165 -1.23 -2.66 -21.67
CA ILE A 165 -0.61 -3.99 -21.59
C ILE A 165 -0.41 -4.43 -20.13
N LEU A 166 0.10 -3.56 -19.26
CA LEU A 166 0.28 -3.86 -17.85
C LEU A 166 -1.05 -4.12 -17.13
N LEU A 167 -2.11 -3.37 -17.47
CA LEU A 167 -3.45 -3.59 -16.93
C LEU A 167 -4.00 -4.97 -17.34
N LEU A 168 -3.84 -5.35 -18.62
CA LEU A 168 -4.22 -6.67 -19.11
C LEU A 168 -3.43 -7.78 -18.41
N LEU A 169 -2.12 -7.62 -18.23
CA LEU A 169 -1.29 -8.57 -17.50
C LEU A 169 -1.73 -8.69 -16.02
N SER A 170 -2.13 -7.58 -15.39
CA SER A 170 -2.69 -7.59 -14.05
C SER A 170 -4.01 -8.38 -14.00
N PHE A 171 -4.91 -8.16 -14.95
CA PHE A 171 -6.18 -8.90 -15.05
C PHE A 171 -5.95 -10.40 -15.28
N ILE A 172 -5.11 -10.76 -16.24
CA ILE A 172 -4.73 -12.15 -16.54
C ILE A 172 -4.13 -12.82 -15.28
N SER A 173 -3.27 -12.09 -14.55
CA SER A 173 -2.71 -12.61 -13.28
C SER A 173 -3.79 -12.90 -12.23
N ASN A 174 -4.82 -12.05 -12.11
CA ASN A 174 -5.96 -12.32 -11.24
C ASN A 174 -6.74 -13.56 -11.69
N LEU A 175 -6.95 -13.75 -12.99
CA LEU A 175 -7.62 -14.94 -13.53
C LEU A 175 -6.81 -16.23 -13.25
N ILE A 176 -5.48 -16.19 -13.48
CA ILE A 176 -4.60 -17.33 -13.18
C ILE A 176 -4.63 -17.67 -11.68
N LEU A 177 -4.55 -16.65 -10.81
CA LEU A 177 -4.62 -16.83 -9.37
C LEU A 177 -5.98 -17.39 -8.90
N SER A 178 -7.05 -17.09 -9.62
CA SER A 178 -8.40 -17.59 -9.37
C SER A 178 -8.63 -19.02 -9.89
N PHE A 179 -7.76 -19.51 -10.77
CA PHE A 179 -7.90 -20.85 -11.34
C PHE A 179 -7.87 -21.94 -10.25
N ASN A 180 -8.78 -22.88 -10.31
CA ASN A 180 -8.95 -23.94 -9.29
C ASN A 180 -9.27 -23.45 -7.87
N LYS A 181 -9.84 -22.25 -7.72
CA LYS A 181 -10.30 -21.71 -6.44
C LYS A 181 -11.81 -21.83 -6.28
N ASN A 182 -12.26 -21.78 -5.01
CA ASN A 182 -13.69 -21.75 -4.68
C ASN A 182 -14.31 -20.43 -5.18
N TYR A 183 -15.64 -20.43 -5.34
CA TYR A 183 -16.39 -19.28 -5.80
C TYR A 183 -16.08 -18.00 -4.99
N ASP A 184 -16.09 -18.07 -3.66
CA ASP A 184 -15.79 -16.93 -2.78
C ASP A 184 -14.41 -16.36 -3.03
N GLU A 185 -13.39 -17.20 -3.21
CA GLU A 185 -12.01 -16.76 -3.47
C GLU A 185 -11.86 -16.08 -4.83
N LYS A 186 -12.55 -16.60 -5.87
CA LYS A 186 -12.60 -15.97 -7.19
C LYS A 186 -13.27 -14.61 -7.13
N SER A 187 -14.43 -14.54 -6.47
CA SER A 187 -15.20 -13.31 -6.33
C SER A 187 -14.41 -12.23 -5.60
N VAL A 188 -13.67 -12.58 -4.54
CA VAL A 188 -12.81 -11.63 -3.82
C VAL A 188 -11.76 -11.02 -4.74
N LEU A 189 -11.05 -11.82 -5.54
CA LEU A 189 -10.02 -11.31 -6.46
C LEU A 189 -10.61 -10.36 -7.50
N LEU A 190 -11.77 -10.67 -8.06
CA LEU A 190 -12.42 -9.85 -9.06
C LEU A 190 -13.01 -8.57 -8.45
N MET A 191 -13.69 -8.68 -7.31
CA MET A 191 -14.21 -7.51 -6.59
C MET A 191 -13.09 -6.52 -6.24
N ASP A 192 -11.96 -7.01 -5.72
CA ASP A 192 -10.81 -6.17 -5.40
C ASP A 192 -10.24 -5.48 -6.65
N PHE A 193 -10.07 -6.23 -7.75
CA PHE A 193 -9.58 -5.69 -9.01
C PHE A 193 -10.47 -4.58 -9.54
N PHE A 194 -11.78 -4.84 -9.64
CA PHE A 194 -12.73 -3.84 -10.14
C PHE A 194 -12.92 -2.67 -9.17
N SER A 195 -12.81 -2.88 -7.85
CA SER A 195 -12.81 -1.78 -6.88
C SER A 195 -11.69 -0.79 -7.13
N ILE A 196 -10.46 -1.27 -7.37
CA ILE A 196 -9.29 -0.40 -7.61
C ILE A 196 -9.49 0.38 -8.92
N ILE A 197 -9.99 -0.26 -9.98
CA ILE A 197 -10.31 0.42 -11.24
C ILE A 197 -11.37 1.50 -11.01
N THR A 198 -12.48 1.16 -10.35
CA THR A 198 -13.58 2.10 -10.08
C THR A 198 -13.07 3.32 -9.31
N LEU A 199 -12.28 3.12 -8.26
CA LEU A 199 -11.71 4.23 -7.49
C LEU A 199 -10.88 5.15 -8.38
N ASN A 200 -10.02 4.61 -9.25
CA ASN A 200 -9.13 5.41 -10.09
C ASN A 200 -9.80 6.07 -11.28
N ILE A 201 -10.95 5.56 -11.76
CA ILE A 201 -11.76 6.22 -12.79
C ILE A 201 -12.48 7.44 -12.22
N PHE A 202 -13.03 7.32 -11.01
CA PHE A 202 -14.00 8.28 -10.48
C PHE A 202 -13.46 9.19 -9.38
N LEU A 203 -12.34 8.86 -8.73
CA LEU A 203 -11.78 9.66 -7.64
C LEU A 203 -10.43 10.29 -8.02
N ASN A 204 -10.03 11.30 -7.24
CA ASN A 204 -8.67 11.83 -7.30
C ASN A 204 -7.66 10.71 -6.98
N PRO A 205 -6.50 10.62 -7.67
CA PRO A 205 -5.52 9.54 -7.51
C PRO A 205 -5.05 9.33 -6.06
N LEU A 206 -4.75 10.40 -5.34
CA LEU A 206 -4.32 10.30 -3.95
C LEU A 206 -5.43 9.76 -3.06
N LEU A 207 -6.66 10.20 -3.26
CA LEU A 207 -7.82 9.71 -2.50
C LEU A 207 -8.13 8.25 -2.85
N ALA A 208 -8.07 7.88 -4.14
CA ALA A 208 -8.25 6.50 -4.60
C ALA A 208 -7.24 5.56 -3.97
N PHE A 209 -5.95 5.95 -3.99
CA PHE A 209 -4.88 5.21 -3.32
C PHE A 209 -5.12 5.11 -1.81
N THR A 210 -5.48 6.20 -1.15
CA THR A 210 -5.71 6.23 0.31
C THR A 210 -6.85 5.29 0.71
N ILE A 211 -7.96 5.30 -0.02
CA ILE A 211 -9.11 4.42 0.25
C ILE A 211 -8.69 2.95 0.07
N TYR A 212 -8.03 2.62 -1.04
CA TYR A 212 -7.51 1.27 -1.25
C TYR A 212 -6.55 0.87 -0.13
N PHE A 213 -5.54 1.69 0.13
CA PHE A 213 -4.46 1.37 1.07
C PHE A 213 -4.96 1.21 2.50
N CYS A 214 -5.80 2.12 2.98
CA CYS A 214 -6.30 2.07 4.36
C CYS A 214 -7.38 1.02 4.56
N PHE A 215 -8.37 0.96 3.67
CA PHE A 215 -9.59 0.17 3.90
C PHE A 215 -9.57 -1.20 3.23
N LEU A 216 -8.74 -1.45 2.23
CA LEU A 216 -8.58 -2.79 1.66
C LEU A 216 -7.30 -3.45 2.16
N HIS A 217 -6.14 -2.88 1.82
CA HIS A 217 -4.83 -3.46 2.08
C HIS A 217 -4.48 -3.53 3.58
N SER A 218 -4.38 -2.38 4.24
CA SER A 218 -3.97 -2.30 5.66
C SER A 218 -4.98 -2.95 6.59
N PHE A 219 -6.27 -2.85 6.29
CA PHE A 219 -7.31 -3.49 7.07
C PHE A 219 -7.17 -5.02 7.07
N ARG A 220 -6.98 -5.65 5.90
CA ARG A 220 -6.76 -7.09 5.78
C ARG A 220 -5.48 -7.55 6.48
N HIS A 221 -4.41 -6.78 6.29
CA HIS A 221 -3.15 -7.08 6.96
C HIS A 221 -3.29 -7.01 8.48
N SER A 222 -3.98 -5.99 9.00
CA SER A 222 -4.27 -5.85 10.44
C SER A 222 -5.10 -7.01 10.98
N ILE A 223 -6.14 -7.45 10.27
CA ILE A 223 -6.93 -8.64 10.66
C ILE A 223 -6.04 -9.89 10.77
N LYS A 224 -5.16 -10.11 9.79
CA LYS A 224 -4.21 -11.22 9.82
C LYS A 224 -3.32 -11.16 11.06
N LEU A 225 -2.73 -9.99 11.35
CA LEU A 225 -1.88 -9.78 12.52
C LEU A 225 -2.64 -9.99 13.84
N ILE A 226 -3.89 -9.56 13.92
CA ILE A 226 -4.76 -9.78 15.08
C ILE A 226 -4.90 -11.29 15.38
N PHE A 227 -5.15 -12.10 14.35
CA PHE A 227 -5.25 -13.56 14.52
C PHE A 227 -3.91 -14.24 14.78
N GLU A 228 -2.81 -13.69 14.28
CA GLU A 228 -1.45 -14.16 14.61
C GLU A 228 -1.10 -13.90 16.09
N LEU A 229 -1.56 -12.77 16.62
CA LEU A 229 -1.33 -12.42 18.03
C LEU A 229 -2.18 -13.24 18.99
N ASN A 230 -3.44 -13.51 18.66
CA ASN A 230 -4.32 -14.36 19.46
C ASN A 230 -5.47 -14.94 18.61
N LYS A 231 -5.75 -16.25 18.79
CA LYS A 231 -6.87 -16.92 18.14
C LYS A 231 -8.24 -16.34 18.54
N ASN A 232 -8.37 -15.80 19.75
CA ASN A 232 -9.54 -15.06 20.20
C ASN A 232 -9.49 -13.64 19.64
N PHE A 233 -10.43 -13.29 18.79
CA PHE A 233 -10.45 -12.01 18.06
C PHE A 233 -10.43 -10.79 19.01
N LYS A 234 -11.27 -10.78 20.06
CA LYS A 234 -11.31 -9.67 21.03
C LYS A 234 -9.97 -9.47 21.74
N LYS A 235 -9.35 -10.56 22.20
CA LYS A 235 -8.02 -10.50 22.83
C LYS A 235 -6.95 -10.10 21.82
N GLY A 236 -7.05 -10.58 20.59
CA GLY A 236 -6.16 -10.23 19.49
C GLY A 236 -6.19 -8.74 19.15
N ILE A 237 -7.37 -8.12 19.05
CA ILE A 237 -7.53 -6.67 18.85
C ILE A 237 -6.86 -5.87 19.97
N PHE A 238 -7.15 -6.23 21.22
CA PHE A 238 -6.56 -5.53 22.37
C PHE A 238 -5.02 -5.59 22.33
N LEU A 239 -4.45 -6.76 22.04
CA LEU A 239 -3.00 -6.93 21.92
C LEU A 239 -2.42 -6.16 20.74
N PHE A 240 -3.14 -6.13 19.60
CA PHE A 240 -2.74 -5.38 18.41
C PHE A 240 -2.69 -3.87 18.73
N ILE A 241 -3.76 -3.31 19.27
CA ILE A 241 -3.82 -1.89 19.66
C ILE A 241 -2.72 -1.55 20.65
N LYS A 242 -2.57 -2.33 21.72
CA LYS A 242 -1.54 -2.10 22.75
C LYS A 242 -0.13 -2.06 22.19
N LYS A 243 0.16 -2.87 21.15
CA LYS A 243 1.49 -2.96 20.54
C LYS A 243 1.70 -1.95 19.41
N ALA A 244 0.67 -1.68 18.62
CA ALA A 244 0.75 -0.77 17.49
C ALA A 244 0.71 0.70 17.92
N LEU A 245 -0.16 1.05 18.87
CA LEU A 245 -0.44 2.44 19.25
C LEU A 245 0.82 3.26 19.63
N PRO A 246 1.78 2.78 20.43
CA PRO A 246 2.96 3.57 20.79
C PRO A 246 3.80 3.93 19.56
N LEU A 247 4.05 2.96 18.67
CA LEU A 247 4.83 3.20 17.44
C LEU A 247 4.09 4.10 16.47
N THR A 248 2.79 3.87 16.26
CA THR A 248 1.96 4.75 15.42
C THR A 248 1.96 6.18 15.95
N PHE A 249 1.91 6.37 17.26
CA PHE A 249 1.96 7.70 17.87
C PHE A 249 3.31 8.38 17.65
N ILE A 250 4.42 7.67 17.86
CA ILE A 250 5.78 8.20 17.60
C ILE A 250 5.94 8.56 16.13
N THR A 251 5.55 7.67 15.22
CA THR A 251 5.60 7.93 13.77
C THR A 251 4.72 9.11 13.40
N GLY A 252 3.54 9.23 14.03
CA GLY A 252 2.65 10.39 13.84
C GLY A 252 3.31 11.71 14.22
N ILE A 253 4.01 11.76 15.36
CA ILE A 253 4.76 12.95 15.77
C ILE A 253 5.85 13.26 14.75
N ILE A 254 6.63 12.25 14.33
CA ILE A 254 7.69 12.43 13.32
C ILE A 254 7.11 12.98 12.01
N PHE A 255 5.97 12.48 11.56
CA PHE A 255 5.32 12.96 10.33
C PHE A 255 4.85 14.41 10.45
N ILE A 256 4.27 14.80 11.60
CA ILE A 256 3.82 16.17 11.84
C ILE A 256 5.03 17.12 11.90
N VAL A 257 6.12 16.72 12.57
CA VAL A 257 7.36 17.50 12.63
C VAL A 257 7.97 17.64 11.24
N ALA A 258 8.05 16.55 10.46
CA ALA A 258 8.56 16.57 9.09
C ALA A 258 7.70 17.47 8.18
N LEU A 259 6.37 17.38 8.30
CA LEU A 259 5.44 18.22 7.56
C LEU A 259 5.66 19.71 7.88
N ASN A 260 5.79 20.04 9.16
CA ASN A 260 6.02 21.43 9.57
C ASN A 260 7.36 21.95 9.04
N PHE A 261 8.41 21.14 9.09
CA PHE A 261 9.73 21.51 8.55
C PHE A 261 9.68 21.73 7.03
N LEU A 262 9.08 20.80 6.28
CA LEU A 262 8.99 20.88 4.82
C LEU A 262 8.08 22.03 4.36
N ASN A 263 7.04 22.38 5.12
CA ASN A 263 6.11 23.45 4.77
C ASN A 263 6.74 24.85 4.83
N HIS A 264 7.95 25.00 5.37
CA HIS A 264 8.73 26.25 5.27
C HIS A 264 9.38 26.44 3.88
N GLU A 265 9.70 25.32 3.20
CA GLU A 265 10.40 25.34 1.91
C GLU A 265 9.46 25.06 0.73
N PHE A 266 8.39 24.29 0.95
CA PHE A 266 7.48 23.79 -0.08
C PHE A 266 6.02 24.14 0.23
N LYS A 267 5.17 24.10 -0.78
CA LYS A 267 3.71 24.22 -0.58
C LYS A 267 3.18 23.06 0.25
N LEU A 268 2.09 23.28 0.98
CA LEU A 268 1.47 22.26 1.84
C LEU A 268 1.20 20.93 1.11
N ASN A 269 0.68 20.99 -0.11
CA ASN A 269 0.38 19.79 -0.90
C ASN A 269 1.65 19.00 -1.24
N GLU A 270 2.73 19.69 -1.61
CA GLU A 270 4.02 19.08 -1.91
C GLU A 270 4.61 18.45 -0.66
N SER A 271 4.61 19.18 0.46
CA SER A 271 5.11 18.70 1.75
C SER A 271 4.37 17.45 2.23
N VAL A 272 3.03 17.42 2.11
CA VAL A 272 2.22 16.26 2.46
C VAL A 272 2.53 15.07 1.56
N ASN A 273 2.63 15.27 0.24
CA ASN A 273 2.99 14.20 -0.69
C ASN A 273 4.36 13.61 -0.38
N MET A 274 5.35 14.47 -0.07
CA MET A 274 6.71 14.05 0.33
C MET A 274 6.68 13.20 1.61
N VAL A 275 5.97 13.65 2.65
CA VAL A 275 5.89 12.91 3.92
C VAL A 275 5.18 11.57 3.73
N ILE A 276 4.06 11.53 3.00
CA ILE A 276 3.36 10.29 2.68
C ILE A 276 4.30 9.34 1.92
N PHE A 277 4.97 9.83 0.89
CA PHE A 277 5.84 9.01 0.05
C PHE A 277 7.02 8.45 0.85
N ILE A 278 7.73 9.27 1.61
CA ILE A 278 8.84 8.84 2.48
C ILE A 278 8.35 7.79 3.48
N GLY A 279 7.19 8.02 4.10
CA GLY A 279 6.63 7.09 5.07
C GLY A 279 6.14 5.76 4.48
N LEU A 280 5.83 5.71 3.19
CA LEU A 280 5.46 4.47 2.50
C LEU A 280 6.68 3.74 1.91
N ALA A 281 7.76 4.47 1.61
CA ALA A 281 8.97 3.95 0.96
C ALA A 281 10.07 3.52 1.95
N SER A 282 10.00 3.99 3.20
CA SER A 282 10.95 3.65 4.27
C SER A 282 10.43 2.53 5.15
#